data_df8047cb54d2f54926d225b04670f952
#
_entry.id   df8047cb54d2f54926d225b04670f952
#
_cell.length_a   1.000
_cell.length_b   1.000
_cell.length_c   1.000
_cell.angle_alpha   90.00
_cell.angle_beta   90.00
_cell.angle_gamma   90.00
#
_symmetry.space_group_name_H-M   'P 1'
#
loop_
_entity.id
_entity.type
_entity.pdbx_description
1 polymer ?
#
loop_
_entity_poly.entity_id
_entity_poly.type
_entity_poly.pdbx_seq_one_letter_code
_entity_poly.pdbx_strand_id
1 'polypeptide(L)'
;QRLGLMADSHGDLHILQRAIDLLRAQGAELLVHLGDFCDSLRPETLADIIGILQTNGVLAVRGNNEYALERTIAAGRGDKGDNPTSLFLRSLPFHRTMGDITFAHSFPGDDPRGLYEPIDAGGTNEAATLFGKTTQRLLFAGHSHRPVLFRRRHNQIAREEIRPGESVHLPRNERAIIIVGALENGEAGIYDQKSDTYESKRISP
;
A
#
# COMPACT_ATOMS: atom_id res chain seq x y z
N GLN A 1 -11.96 4.64 -13.76
CA GLN A 1 -11.95 4.85 -12.32
C GLN A 1 -10.61 5.42 -11.86
N ARG A 2 -10.64 6.39 -10.93
CA ARG A 2 -9.45 6.96 -10.31
C ARG A 2 -9.25 6.36 -8.92
N LEU A 3 -8.06 5.81 -8.69
CA LEU A 3 -7.69 5.18 -7.42
C LEU A 3 -6.73 6.10 -6.68
N GLY A 4 -7.06 6.45 -5.43
CA GLY A 4 -6.13 7.12 -4.52
C GLY A 4 -5.38 6.05 -3.73
N LEU A 5 -4.06 6.12 -3.75
CA LEU A 5 -3.15 5.11 -3.21
C LEU A 5 -2.29 5.73 -2.11
N MET A 6 -2.23 5.07 -0.97
CA MET A 6 -1.46 5.51 0.20
C MET A 6 -0.89 4.31 0.95
N ALA A 7 0.21 4.49 1.65
CA ALA A 7 0.90 3.46 2.43
C ALA A 7 1.66 4.09 3.61
N ASP A 8 2.00 3.29 4.60
CA ASP A 8 3.03 3.61 5.60
C ASP A 8 2.77 4.94 6.33
N SER A 9 1.59 5.06 6.96
CA SER A 9 1.23 6.21 7.81
C SER A 9 1.68 6.05 9.26
N HIS A 10 2.07 4.83 9.68
CA HIS A 10 2.68 4.52 10.98
C HIS A 10 2.04 5.21 12.18
N GLY A 11 0.72 5.21 12.24
CA GLY A 11 -0.02 5.76 13.37
C GLY A 11 -0.29 7.27 13.32
N ASP A 12 0.15 7.98 12.29
CA ASP A 12 -0.09 9.42 12.15
C ASP A 12 -1.49 9.70 11.58
N LEU A 13 -2.41 10.08 12.48
CA LEU A 13 -3.80 10.42 12.15
C LEU A 13 -3.90 11.63 11.22
N HIS A 14 -3.03 12.62 11.41
CA HIS A 14 -3.10 13.88 10.68
C HIS A 14 -2.70 13.68 9.23
N ILE A 15 -1.59 13.01 8.99
CA ILE A 15 -1.14 12.75 7.61
C ILE A 15 -2.12 11.84 6.87
N LEU A 16 -2.69 10.85 7.56
CA LEU A 16 -3.69 9.96 6.98
C LEU A 16 -4.94 10.73 6.54
N GLN A 17 -5.51 11.58 7.42
CA GLN A 17 -6.70 12.36 7.07
C GLN A 17 -6.41 13.34 5.93
N ARG A 18 -5.27 14.02 5.96
CA ARG A 18 -4.87 14.96 4.89
C ARG A 18 -4.67 14.25 3.55
N ALA A 19 -4.11 13.03 3.56
CA ALA A 19 -3.99 12.22 2.36
C ALA A 19 -5.35 11.88 1.77
N ILE A 20 -6.29 11.44 2.59
CA ILE A 20 -7.67 11.14 2.19
C ILE A 20 -8.32 12.38 1.56
N ASP A 21 -8.25 13.52 2.23
CA ASP A 21 -8.85 14.78 1.76
C ASP A 21 -8.24 15.22 0.42
N LEU A 22 -6.91 15.19 0.30
CA LEU A 22 -6.20 15.53 -0.93
C LEU A 22 -6.59 14.61 -2.09
N LEU A 23 -6.57 13.31 -1.86
CA LEU A 23 -6.86 12.32 -2.90
C LEU A 23 -8.32 12.43 -3.36
N ARG A 24 -9.27 12.65 -2.43
CA ARG A 24 -10.68 12.89 -2.76
C ARG A 24 -10.87 14.20 -3.53
N ALA A 25 -10.23 15.30 -3.09
CA ALA A 25 -10.29 16.58 -3.79
C ALA A 25 -9.74 16.49 -5.22
N GLN A 26 -8.80 15.57 -5.46
CA GLN A 26 -8.26 15.30 -6.79
C GLN A 26 -9.04 14.23 -7.57
N GLY A 27 -10.22 13.87 -7.11
CA GLY A 27 -11.16 13.00 -7.82
C GLY A 27 -10.92 11.50 -7.68
N ALA A 28 -10.22 11.06 -6.63
CA ALA A 28 -10.14 9.63 -6.32
C ALA A 28 -11.54 9.10 -5.93
N GLU A 29 -12.02 8.14 -6.70
CA GLU A 29 -13.31 7.48 -6.50
C GLU A 29 -13.20 6.33 -5.48
N LEU A 30 -12.05 5.68 -5.44
CA LEU A 30 -11.72 4.62 -4.50
C LEU A 30 -10.38 4.93 -3.83
N LEU A 31 -10.32 4.73 -2.51
CA LEU A 31 -9.09 4.88 -1.74
C LEU A 31 -8.58 3.51 -1.31
N VAL A 32 -7.28 3.30 -1.43
CA VAL A 32 -6.61 2.06 -1.02
C VAL A 32 -5.41 2.39 -0.13
N HIS A 33 -5.37 1.81 1.06
CA HIS A 33 -4.20 1.84 1.93
C HIS A 33 -3.42 0.52 1.81
N LEU A 34 -2.17 0.62 1.44
CA LEU A 34 -1.29 -0.50 1.11
C LEU A 34 -0.55 -1.09 2.33
N GLY A 35 -1.14 -0.95 3.53
CA GLY A 35 -0.59 -1.49 4.78
C GLY A 35 0.30 -0.52 5.55
N ASP A 36 0.68 -0.93 6.76
CA ASP A 36 1.42 -0.14 7.74
C ASP A 36 0.75 1.21 8.06
N PHE A 37 -0.59 1.15 8.27
CA PHE A 37 -1.32 2.31 8.75
C PHE A 37 -1.16 2.51 10.26
N CYS A 38 -0.79 1.49 11.03
CA CYS A 38 -0.48 1.58 12.45
C CYS A 38 1.04 1.47 12.71
N ASP A 39 1.45 1.87 13.92
CA ASP A 39 2.77 1.58 14.46
C ASP A 39 2.63 0.48 15.51
N SER A 40 3.26 -0.68 15.28
CA SER A 40 3.16 -1.83 16.18
C SER A 40 3.81 -1.62 17.55
N LEU A 41 4.70 -0.63 17.67
CA LEU A 41 5.35 -0.24 18.92
C LEU A 41 4.59 0.87 19.67
N ARG A 42 3.73 1.62 18.97
CA ARG A 42 2.94 2.73 19.53
C ARG A 42 1.47 2.62 19.05
N PRO A 43 0.71 1.64 19.57
CA PRO A 43 -0.61 1.31 19.06
C PRO A 43 -1.74 2.23 19.54
N GLU A 44 -1.44 3.32 20.24
CA GLU A 44 -2.42 4.17 20.94
C GLU A 44 -3.45 4.77 19.97
N THR A 45 -3.03 5.08 18.74
CA THR A 45 -3.88 5.68 17.71
C THR A 45 -4.64 4.66 16.86
N LEU A 46 -4.44 3.36 17.09
CA LEU A 46 -4.97 2.31 16.22
C LEU A 46 -6.51 2.38 16.07
N ALA A 47 -7.24 2.57 17.17
CA ALA A 47 -8.71 2.62 17.12
C ALA A 47 -9.20 3.82 16.29
N ASP A 48 -8.56 4.98 16.43
CA ASP A 48 -8.91 6.18 15.69
C ASP A 48 -8.58 6.03 14.19
N ILE A 49 -7.45 5.41 13.86
CA ILE A 49 -7.07 5.10 12.49
C ILE A 49 -8.09 4.17 11.84
N ILE A 50 -8.48 3.09 12.51
CA ILE A 50 -9.52 2.19 12.02
C ILE A 50 -10.82 2.96 11.77
N GLY A 51 -11.21 3.85 12.68
CA GLY A 51 -12.37 4.72 12.52
C GLY A 51 -12.28 5.61 11.27
N ILE A 52 -11.12 6.23 11.02
CA ILE A 52 -10.87 7.05 9.82
C ILE A 52 -10.98 6.19 8.55
N LEU A 53 -10.32 5.03 8.50
CA LEU A 53 -10.35 4.14 7.33
C LEU A 53 -11.79 3.69 7.01
N GLN A 54 -12.55 3.26 8.03
CA GLN A 54 -13.92 2.80 7.87
C GLN A 54 -14.87 3.92 7.44
N THR A 55 -14.80 5.08 8.10
CA THR A 55 -15.66 6.22 7.81
C THR A 55 -15.48 6.75 6.38
N ASN A 56 -14.24 6.68 5.87
CA ASN A 56 -13.91 7.14 4.52
C ASN A 56 -13.99 6.04 3.46
N GLY A 57 -14.40 4.82 3.82
CA GLY A 57 -14.52 3.70 2.90
C GLY A 57 -13.19 3.32 2.25
N VAL A 58 -12.09 3.42 3.01
CA VAL A 58 -10.76 3.07 2.52
C VAL A 58 -10.61 1.55 2.50
N LEU A 59 -10.29 0.98 1.36
CA LEU A 59 -9.87 -0.41 1.28
C LEU A 59 -8.44 -0.53 1.82
N ALA A 60 -8.21 -1.46 2.74
CA ALA A 60 -6.87 -1.69 3.27
C ALA A 60 -6.40 -3.11 3.00
N VAL A 61 -5.09 -3.28 2.87
CA VAL A 61 -4.39 -4.54 2.96
C VAL A 61 -3.53 -4.55 4.22
N ARG A 62 -3.13 -5.73 4.66
CA ARG A 62 -2.32 -5.91 5.86
C ARG A 62 -0.85 -5.61 5.56
N GLY A 63 -0.21 -4.78 6.38
CA GLY A 63 1.24 -4.61 6.43
C GLY A 63 1.88 -5.43 7.57
N ASN A 64 3.18 -5.31 7.70
CA ASN A 64 3.92 -6.01 8.76
C ASN A 64 3.61 -5.46 10.16
N ASN A 65 3.30 -4.17 10.30
CA ASN A 65 2.90 -3.59 11.58
C ASN A 65 1.53 -4.12 12.04
N GLU A 66 0.52 -4.18 11.17
CA GLU A 66 -0.78 -4.77 11.48
C GLU A 66 -0.63 -6.25 11.86
N TYR A 67 0.22 -7.00 11.13
CA TYR A 67 0.45 -8.40 11.42
C TYR A 67 1.13 -8.61 12.78
N ALA A 68 2.18 -7.83 13.07
CA ALA A 68 2.90 -7.89 14.35
C ALA A 68 1.98 -7.54 15.53
N LEU A 69 1.19 -6.48 15.38
CA LEU A 69 0.28 -6.00 16.41
C LEU A 69 -0.85 -7.01 16.68
N GLU A 70 -1.47 -7.57 15.66
CA GLU A 70 -2.49 -8.61 15.79
C GLU A 70 -1.96 -9.80 16.60
N ARG A 71 -0.74 -10.25 16.33
CA ARG A 71 -0.10 -11.34 17.06
C ARG A 71 0.21 -10.97 18.52
N THR A 72 0.65 -9.73 18.78
CA THR A 72 0.94 -9.23 20.12
C THR A 72 -0.34 -9.17 20.95
N ILE A 73 -1.43 -8.66 20.38
CA ILE A 73 -2.74 -8.63 21.06
C ILE A 73 -3.22 -10.05 21.37
N ALA A 74 -3.09 -10.97 20.42
CA ALA A 74 -3.49 -12.36 20.59
C ALA A 74 -2.68 -13.08 21.69
N ALA A 75 -1.38 -12.79 21.81
CA ALA A 75 -0.50 -13.41 22.80
C ALA A 75 -0.65 -12.82 24.21
N GLY A 76 -0.91 -11.50 24.32
CA GLY A 76 -0.91 -10.77 25.60
C GLY A 76 -2.19 -10.87 26.41
N ARG A 77 -3.27 -11.32 25.81
CA ARG A 77 -4.57 -11.46 26.48
C ARG A 77 -4.98 -12.92 26.40
N GLY A 78 -4.90 -13.67 27.45
CA GLY A 78 -5.54 -14.98 27.53
C GLY A 78 -7.06 -14.96 27.20
N ASP A 79 -7.49 -13.85 26.62
CA ASP A 79 -8.82 -13.57 26.11
C ASP A 79 -8.84 -13.91 24.61
N LYS A 80 -9.77 -14.74 24.20
CA LYS A 80 -10.07 -15.08 22.80
C LYS A 80 -10.71 -13.85 22.14
N GLY A 81 -9.90 -12.81 22.05
CA GLY A 81 -10.24 -11.42 21.83
C GLY A 81 -11.13 -11.14 20.63
N ASP A 82 -12.38 -11.02 20.87
CA ASP A 82 -13.38 -10.49 19.94
C ASP A 82 -13.57 -8.98 20.12
N ASN A 83 -12.49 -8.24 20.48
CA ASN A 83 -12.59 -6.80 20.44
C ASN A 83 -12.60 -6.31 18.97
N PRO A 84 -13.32 -5.21 18.66
CA PRO A 84 -13.49 -4.72 17.30
C PRO A 84 -12.16 -4.47 16.57
N THR A 85 -11.14 -4.03 17.27
CA THR A 85 -9.80 -3.77 16.73
C THR A 85 -9.12 -5.06 16.26
N SER A 86 -9.14 -6.11 17.09
CA SER A 86 -8.58 -7.42 16.72
C SER A 86 -9.33 -8.04 15.54
N LEU A 87 -10.65 -7.94 15.53
CA LEU A 87 -11.47 -8.43 14.42
C LEU A 87 -11.15 -7.69 13.13
N PHE A 88 -10.99 -6.37 13.19
CA PHE A 88 -10.60 -5.57 12.03
C PHE A 88 -9.23 -6.00 11.49
N LEU A 89 -8.20 -6.09 12.35
CA LEU A 89 -6.86 -6.51 11.94
C LEU A 89 -6.85 -7.89 11.29
N ARG A 90 -7.61 -8.86 11.87
CA ARG A 90 -7.75 -10.22 11.29
C ARG A 90 -8.47 -10.23 9.95
N SER A 91 -9.41 -9.31 9.73
CA SER A 91 -10.18 -9.24 8.49
C SER A 91 -9.37 -8.69 7.31
N LEU A 92 -8.21 -8.08 7.56
CA LEU A 92 -7.37 -7.52 6.52
C LEU A 92 -6.71 -8.63 5.69
N PRO A 93 -6.89 -8.65 4.38
CA PRO A 93 -6.17 -9.57 3.51
C PRO A 93 -4.70 -9.12 3.35
N PHE A 94 -3.81 -10.06 3.04
CA PHE A 94 -2.42 -9.73 2.68
C PHE A 94 -2.32 -9.01 1.34
N HIS A 95 -3.25 -9.28 0.43
CA HIS A 95 -3.36 -8.60 -0.86
C HIS A 95 -4.81 -8.55 -1.33
N ARG A 96 -5.10 -7.63 -2.25
CA ARG A 96 -6.37 -7.54 -2.96
C ARG A 96 -6.12 -7.47 -4.46
N THR A 97 -7.00 -8.08 -5.24
CA THR A 97 -6.94 -8.01 -6.70
C THR A 97 -8.24 -7.41 -7.25
N MET A 98 -8.12 -6.48 -8.17
CA MET A 98 -9.21 -5.85 -8.91
C MET A 98 -8.88 -5.88 -10.40
N GLY A 99 -9.51 -6.77 -11.15
CA GLY A 99 -9.18 -6.98 -12.56
C GLY A 99 -7.71 -7.41 -12.73
N ASP A 100 -6.94 -6.60 -13.41
CA ASP A 100 -5.51 -6.81 -13.69
C ASP A 100 -4.57 -6.09 -12.71
N ILE A 101 -5.12 -5.53 -11.62
CA ILE A 101 -4.39 -4.77 -10.61
C ILE A 101 -4.36 -5.54 -9.29
N THR A 102 -3.19 -5.65 -8.68
CA THR A 102 -3.01 -6.16 -7.31
C THR A 102 -2.52 -5.05 -6.39
N PHE A 103 -3.03 -5.04 -5.17
CA PHE A 103 -2.63 -4.18 -4.06
C PHE A 103 -2.06 -5.07 -2.97
N ALA A 104 -0.86 -4.77 -2.50
CA ALA A 104 -0.21 -5.48 -1.40
C ALA A 104 0.68 -4.52 -0.62
N HIS A 105 1.06 -4.88 0.61
CA HIS A 105 2.04 -4.08 1.32
C HIS A 105 3.44 -4.26 0.73
N SER A 106 3.82 -5.52 0.50
CA SER A 106 5.06 -5.89 -0.16
C SER A 106 4.82 -7.08 -1.09
N PHE A 107 5.48 -8.25 -0.90
CA PHE A 107 5.24 -9.42 -1.74
C PHE A 107 3.81 -9.95 -1.55
N PRO A 108 2.99 -9.99 -2.61
CA PRO A 108 1.64 -10.55 -2.53
C PRO A 108 1.70 -12.08 -2.36
N GLY A 109 0.85 -12.61 -1.50
CA GLY A 109 0.73 -14.03 -1.19
C GLY A 109 0.16 -14.22 0.21
N ASP A 110 -0.02 -15.47 0.61
CA ASP A 110 -0.58 -15.83 1.93
C ASP A 110 0.51 -16.13 2.98
N ASP A 111 1.80 -16.02 2.60
CA ASP A 111 2.93 -16.20 3.52
C ASP A 111 3.24 -14.85 4.21
N PRO A 112 3.08 -14.76 5.55
CA PRO A 112 3.38 -13.52 6.28
C PRO A 112 4.82 -13.03 6.13
N ARG A 113 5.78 -13.89 5.77
CA ARG A 113 7.16 -13.49 5.52
C ARG A 113 7.26 -12.48 4.37
N GLY A 114 6.39 -12.59 3.37
CA GLY A 114 6.31 -11.65 2.27
C GLY A 114 6.04 -10.20 2.69
N LEU A 115 5.43 -9.97 3.87
CA LEU A 115 5.20 -8.62 4.40
C LEU A 115 6.49 -7.90 4.78
N TYR A 116 7.55 -8.63 5.09
CA TYR A 116 8.83 -8.10 5.58
C TYR A 116 9.90 -8.03 4.48
N GLU A 117 9.64 -8.58 3.31
CA GLU A 117 10.58 -8.59 2.19
C GLU A 117 10.37 -7.33 1.32
N PRO A 118 11.33 -6.39 1.23
CA PRO A 118 11.17 -5.21 0.38
C PRO A 118 11.22 -5.61 -1.10
N ILE A 119 10.31 -5.06 -1.91
CA ILE A 119 10.36 -5.23 -3.37
C ILE A 119 11.50 -4.37 -3.95
N ASP A 120 11.76 -3.21 -3.36
CA ASP A 120 12.90 -2.35 -3.72
C ASP A 120 14.02 -2.48 -2.68
N ALA A 121 14.98 -3.33 -2.96
CA ALA A 121 16.24 -3.43 -2.22
C ALA A 121 17.39 -2.66 -2.92
N GLY A 122 17.06 -1.76 -3.84
CA GLY A 122 18.01 -0.95 -4.61
C GLY A 122 18.39 -1.55 -5.98
N GLY A 123 17.90 -2.75 -6.29
CA GLY A 123 18.11 -3.45 -7.56
C GLY A 123 16.81 -3.87 -8.24
N THR A 124 16.88 -4.86 -9.13
CA THR A 124 15.73 -5.40 -9.87
C THR A 124 15.42 -6.86 -9.56
N ASN A 125 16.19 -7.52 -8.70
CA ASN A 125 16.10 -8.97 -8.47
C ASN A 125 14.78 -9.38 -7.81
N GLU A 126 14.33 -8.62 -6.82
CA GLU A 126 13.10 -8.85 -6.07
C GLU A 126 11.89 -8.64 -7.00
N ALA A 127 11.91 -7.55 -7.78
CA ALA A 127 10.90 -7.28 -8.79
C ALA A 127 10.88 -8.37 -9.89
N ALA A 128 12.04 -8.88 -10.31
CA ALA A 128 12.14 -9.97 -11.27
C ALA A 128 11.50 -11.25 -10.74
N THR A 129 11.79 -11.58 -9.48
CA THR A 129 11.20 -12.74 -8.79
C THR A 129 9.66 -12.59 -8.74
N LEU A 130 9.18 -11.40 -8.42
CA LEU A 130 7.77 -11.11 -8.30
C LEU A 130 7.06 -11.17 -9.66
N PHE A 131 7.65 -10.60 -10.71
CA PHE A 131 7.14 -10.74 -12.08
C PHE A 131 7.09 -12.20 -12.56
N GLY A 132 7.98 -13.05 -12.06
CA GLY A 132 7.96 -14.49 -12.35
C GLY A 132 6.83 -15.24 -11.64
N LYS A 133 6.46 -14.80 -10.44
CA LYS A 133 5.45 -15.45 -9.57
C LYS A 133 4.02 -14.95 -9.79
N THR A 134 3.83 -13.80 -10.42
CA THR A 134 2.52 -13.16 -10.59
C THR A 134 2.17 -13.00 -12.07
N THR A 135 0.89 -12.87 -12.36
CA THR A 135 0.38 -12.66 -13.73
C THR A 135 -0.31 -11.31 -13.91
N GLN A 136 -0.62 -10.60 -12.82
CA GLN A 136 -1.27 -9.29 -12.86
C GLN A 136 -0.43 -8.29 -13.66
N ARG A 137 -1.10 -7.37 -14.34
CA ARG A 137 -0.45 -6.30 -15.09
C ARG A 137 0.19 -5.27 -14.18
N LEU A 138 -0.54 -4.83 -13.16
CA LEU A 138 -0.08 -3.84 -12.20
C LEU A 138 -0.06 -4.42 -10.79
N LEU A 139 0.99 -4.07 -10.04
CA LEU A 139 1.05 -4.21 -8.60
C LEU A 139 1.36 -2.84 -7.99
N PHE A 140 0.53 -2.40 -7.04
CA PHE A 140 0.82 -1.26 -6.18
C PHE A 140 1.22 -1.75 -4.80
N ALA A 141 2.33 -1.23 -4.26
CA ALA A 141 2.88 -1.63 -2.97
C ALA A 141 3.43 -0.42 -2.17
N GLY A 142 3.67 -0.64 -0.88
CA GLY A 142 4.31 0.27 0.06
C GLY A 142 5.66 -0.26 0.55
N HIS A 143 5.87 -0.26 1.88
CA HIS A 143 6.96 -0.91 2.63
C HIS A 143 8.36 -0.30 2.43
N SER A 144 8.80 -0.05 1.21
CA SER A 144 10.15 0.47 0.94
C SER A 144 10.28 1.97 1.15
N HIS A 145 9.19 2.69 1.45
CA HIS A 145 9.11 4.12 1.74
C HIS A 145 9.72 5.04 0.68
N ARG A 146 9.94 4.53 -0.53
CA ARG A 146 10.49 5.29 -1.68
C ARG A 146 9.65 5.05 -2.91
N PRO A 147 9.17 6.11 -3.60
CA PRO A 147 8.42 5.96 -4.83
C PRO A 147 9.31 5.41 -5.94
N VAL A 148 9.01 4.19 -6.38
CA VAL A 148 9.79 3.48 -7.42
C VAL A 148 8.84 2.77 -8.36
N LEU A 149 9.18 2.79 -9.65
CA LEU A 149 8.53 2.04 -10.70
C LEU A 149 9.47 0.97 -11.24
N PHE A 150 9.01 -0.27 -11.25
CA PHE A 150 9.62 -1.34 -12.00
C PHE A 150 8.76 -1.62 -13.23
N ARG A 151 9.36 -1.59 -14.42
CA ARG A 151 8.71 -1.95 -15.69
C ARG A 151 9.28 -3.23 -16.22
N ARG A 152 8.42 -4.15 -16.61
CA ARG A 152 8.83 -5.33 -17.35
C ARG A 152 8.42 -5.19 -18.82
N ARG A 153 9.42 -5.05 -19.68
CA ARG A 153 9.28 -5.08 -21.14
C ARG A 153 9.99 -6.31 -21.69
N HIS A 154 9.23 -7.26 -22.22
CA HIS A 154 9.77 -8.54 -22.64
C HIS A 154 10.53 -9.23 -21.49
N ASN A 155 11.85 -9.42 -21.63
CA ASN A 155 12.72 -10.04 -20.61
C ASN A 155 13.56 -9.02 -19.83
N GLN A 156 13.38 -7.74 -20.06
CA GLN A 156 14.12 -6.68 -19.35
C GLN A 156 13.25 -6.05 -18.26
N ILE A 157 13.88 -5.75 -17.15
CA ILE A 157 13.26 -5.03 -16.03
C ILE A 157 14.08 -3.75 -15.81
N ALA A 158 13.39 -2.63 -15.92
CA ALA A 158 13.93 -1.32 -15.57
C ALA A 158 13.42 -0.91 -14.19
N ARG A 159 14.27 -0.24 -13.41
CA ARG A 159 13.95 0.43 -12.15
C ARG A 159 14.05 1.94 -12.37
N GLU A 160 13.00 2.66 -12.06
CA GLU A 160 12.89 4.11 -12.25
C GLU A 160 12.42 4.74 -10.92
N GLU A 161 13.10 5.77 -10.44
CA GLU A 161 12.61 6.54 -9.29
C GLU A 161 11.52 7.50 -9.75
N ILE A 162 10.44 7.62 -8.97
CA ILE A 162 9.32 8.52 -9.26
C ILE A 162 9.43 9.73 -8.33
N ARG A 163 9.49 10.93 -8.90
CA ARG A 163 9.54 12.16 -8.11
C ARG A 163 8.12 12.64 -7.74
N PRO A 164 7.95 13.33 -6.62
CA PRO A 164 6.67 13.94 -6.28
C PRO A 164 6.18 14.88 -7.39
N GLY A 165 4.91 14.73 -7.79
CA GLY A 165 4.32 15.47 -8.90
C GLY A 165 4.59 14.88 -10.29
N GLU A 166 5.41 13.85 -10.39
CA GLU A 166 5.67 13.15 -11.64
C GLU A 166 4.51 12.26 -12.05
N SER A 167 4.18 12.29 -13.34
CA SER A 167 3.19 11.40 -13.95
C SER A 167 3.88 10.38 -14.83
N VAL A 168 3.54 9.12 -14.66
CA VAL A 168 4.06 8.02 -15.47
C VAL A 168 2.92 7.26 -16.17
N HIS A 169 3.06 7.09 -17.48
CA HIS A 169 2.12 6.28 -18.24
C HIS A 169 2.49 4.80 -18.10
N LEU A 170 1.47 3.94 -17.89
CA LEU A 170 1.58 2.50 -17.68
C LEU A 170 0.87 1.74 -18.82
N PRO A 171 1.52 1.55 -19.97
CA PRO A 171 0.90 0.98 -21.15
C PRO A 171 0.28 -0.40 -20.88
N ARG A 172 -0.86 -0.70 -21.52
CA ARG A 172 -1.58 -1.96 -21.30
C ARG A 172 -0.83 -3.22 -21.73
N ASN A 173 0.15 -3.08 -22.60
CA ASN A 173 1.02 -4.16 -23.05
C ASN A 173 2.28 -4.34 -22.17
N GLU A 174 2.41 -3.59 -21.08
CA GLU A 174 3.50 -3.70 -20.11
C GLU A 174 2.99 -4.15 -18.76
N ARG A 175 3.87 -4.79 -18.01
CA ARG A 175 3.65 -5.09 -16.59
C ARG A 175 4.48 -4.14 -15.74
N ALA A 176 3.90 -3.65 -14.66
CA ALA A 176 4.56 -2.72 -13.76
C ALA A 176 4.31 -3.04 -12.29
N ILE A 177 5.31 -2.73 -11.47
CA ILE A 177 5.21 -2.68 -10.01
C ILE A 177 5.50 -1.24 -9.60
N ILE A 178 4.62 -0.64 -8.82
CA ILE A 178 4.74 0.72 -8.33
C ILE A 178 4.78 0.70 -6.81
N ILE A 179 5.90 1.14 -6.24
CA ILE A 179 5.99 1.48 -4.82
C ILE A 179 5.50 2.92 -4.70
N VAL A 180 4.46 3.13 -3.90
CA VAL A 180 3.75 4.43 -3.85
C VAL A 180 4.51 5.48 -3.04
N GLY A 181 5.47 5.06 -2.20
CA GLY A 181 6.10 5.87 -1.17
C GLY A 181 5.38 5.74 0.16
N ALA A 182 5.71 6.60 1.11
CA ALA A 182 5.19 6.55 2.47
C ALA A 182 4.48 7.84 2.87
N LEU A 183 3.32 7.73 3.53
CA LEU A 183 2.62 8.89 4.07
C LEU A 183 3.47 9.64 5.09
N GLU A 184 4.26 8.95 5.91
CA GLU A 184 5.19 9.61 6.86
C GLU A 184 6.20 10.53 6.16
N ASN A 185 6.51 10.28 4.87
CA ASN A 185 7.34 11.13 4.02
C ASN A 185 6.52 12.17 3.23
N GLY A 186 5.20 12.22 3.44
CA GLY A 186 4.28 13.07 2.69
C GLY A 186 4.07 12.61 1.24
N GLU A 187 4.07 11.30 0.98
CA GLU A 187 3.96 10.71 -0.35
C GLU A 187 2.70 9.86 -0.48
N ALA A 188 2.01 10.02 -1.59
CA ALA A 188 0.83 9.24 -1.99
C ALA A 188 0.77 9.17 -3.52
N GLY A 189 -0.28 8.59 -4.09
CA GLY A 189 -0.43 8.52 -5.53
C GLY A 189 -1.87 8.47 -6.02
N ILE A 190 -2.07 8.82 -7.28
CA ILE A 190 -3.33 8.61 -7.98
C ILE A 190 -3.06 7.77 -9.23
N TYR A 191 -3.82 6.71 -9.41
CA TYR A 191 -3.85 5.96 -10.64
C TYR A 191 -5.18 6.15 -11.35
N ASP A 192 -5.13 6.65 -12.58
CA ASP A 192 -6.30 6.79 -13.44
C ASP A 192 -6.34 5.63 -14.44
N GLN A 193 -7.29 4.70 -14.24
CA GLN A 193 -7.47 3.52 -15.09
C GLN A 193 -7.89 3.86 -16.53
N LYS A 194 -8.47 5.05 -16.75
CA LYS A 194 -8.92 5.45 -18.09
C LYS A 194 -7.75 5.84 -18.98
N SER A 195 -6.79 6.56 -18.42
CA SER A 195 -5.57 7.00 -19.12
C SER A 195 -4.37 6.08 -18.91
N ASP A 196 -4.50 5.07 -18.05
CA ASP A 196 -3.39 4.22 -17.59
C ASP A 196 -2.20 5.07 -17.09
N THR A 197 -2.48 6.10 -16.28
CA THR A 197 -1.48 7.02 -15.76
C THR A 197 -1.45 6.98 -14.24
N TYR A 198 -0.27 6.80 -13.67
CA TYR A 198 0.00 6.99 -12.25
C TYR A 198 0.67 8.33 -12.04
N GLU A 199 0.23 9.08 -11.04
CA GLU A 199 0.79 10.36 -10.64
C GLU A 199 1.17 10.31 -9.16
N SER A 200 2.45 10.52 -8.85
CA SER A 200 2.92 10.68 -7.48
C SER A 200 2.46 12.03 -6.91
N LYS A 201 2.00 12.04 -5.68
CA LYS A 201 1.46 13.21 -5.00
C LYS A 201 2.30 13.57 -3.79
N ARG A 202 2.50 14.86 -3.57
CA ARG A 202 3.06 15.39 -2.34
C ARG A 202 1.96 15.89 -1.43
N ILE A 203 1.94 15.38 -0.20
CA ILE A 203 1.08 15.87 0.86
C ILE A 203 1.91 16.88 1.65
N SER A 204 1.48 18.13 1.60
CA SER A 204 2.18 19.19 2.37
C SER A 204 2.01 18.94 3.88
N PRO A 205 2.96 19.31 4.71
CA PRO A 205 2.89 19.17 6.18
C PRO A 205 1.75 19.97 6.79
#